data_29aa6b12b97cf2d9d57ceaa309c9563a
#
_entry.id   29aa6b12b97cf2d9d57ceaa309c9563a
#
_cell.length_a   1.000
_cell.length_b   1.000
_cell.length_c   1.000
_cell.angle_alpha   90.00
_cell.angle_beta   90.00
_cell.angle_gamma   90.00
#
_symmetry.space_group_name_H-M   'P 1'
#
loop_
_entity.id
_entity.type
_entity.pdbx_description
1 polymer ?
#
loop_
_entity_poly.entity_id
_entity_poly.type
_entity_poly.pdbx_seq_one_letter_code
_entity_poly.pdbx_strand_id
1 'polypeptide(L)'
;MFRSFLHYILRWLAKKILKKYKPDVIGITGSVGKTSGKEAIATVLESKFSVRKSSKNYNNEIGVPLTIIGVEKTAGKSVFGWIKIFGKALSLIFMRDKNYPEMLVLEMGADKPGDVQYLVEIAQCKVGVLTFISHAHTEFFKTIKKIAQEKRIIISHLLQDGCAVINFDNEMVMECAPTTKAEVMTYGFKEGAGLRATDVNFIKNDVGWPVGINFKVLYKGNVVPVYVQGVVSRSAIYASLAGLAVGLFFGVNLVEGSQALSKLRGLPGRMRLINGIKGTLIIDDTYNSSPEAAKSAIDTTAQIEINVGSKRFVVMGGMLELGSETENLHRELGFKIAELEIDYLITVGEAAKHIAHAAKEAGMDEHRIAIFPKAEVAGTFLQDKIKTGDLILVKGSQSMRMEIVVKEIMAEPL
;
A
#
# COMPACT_ATOMS: atom_id res chain seq x y z
N MET A 1 -30.36 9.89 5.59
CA MET A 1 -30.65 10.21 7.00
C MET A 1 -29.97 9.19 7.96
N PHE A 2 -30.24 7.88 7.90
CA PHE A 2 -29.66 6.89 8.81
C PHE A 2 -28.11 6.82 8.78
N ARG A 3 -27.51 6.85 7.58
CA ARG A 3 -26.05 6.79 7.41
C ARG A 3 -25.36 8.02 8.03
N SER A 4 -25.87 9.20 7.80
CA SER A 4 -25.31 10.44 8.37
C SER A 4 -25.41 10.47 9.91
N PHE A 5 -26.49 9.93 10.47
CA PHE A 5 -26.68 9.78 11.90
C PHE A 5 -25.68 8.77 12.50
N LEU A 6 -25.46 7.65 11.82
CA LEU A 6 -24.46 6.65 12.21
C LEU A 6 -23.04 7.25 12.25
N HIS A 7 -22.66 8.01 11.22
CA HIS A 7 -21.35 8.67 11.18
C HIS A 7 -21.19 9.67 12.34
N TYR A 8 -22.23 10.42 12.65
CA TYR A 8 -22.23 11.37 13.77
C TYR A 8 -22.01 10.66 15.11
N ILE A 9 -22.74 9.57 15.38
CA ILE A 9 -22.60 8.79 16.61
C ILE A 9 -21.19 8.19 16.72
N LEU A 10 -20.71 7.55 15.66
CA LEU A 10 -19.38 6.93 15.65
C LEU A 10 -18.26 7.97 15.87
N ARG A 11 -18.36 9.14 15.23
CA ARG A 11 -17.46 10.27 15.44
C ARG A 11 -17.47 10.73 16.90
N TRP A 12 -18.64 10.89 17.49
CA TRP A 12 -18.78 11.33 18.88
C TRP A 12 -18.16 10.31 19.85
N LEU A 13 -18.48 9.03 19.69
CA LEU A 13 -17.92 7.95 20.52
C LEU A 13 -16.40 7.88 20.41
N ALA A 14 -15.86 7.91 19.19
CA ALA A 14 -14.42 7.90 18.95
C ALA A 14 -13.72 9.08 19.64
N LYS A 15 -14.23 10.31 19.49
CA LYS A 15 -13.70 11.50 20.17
C LYS A 15 -13.72 11.39 21.70
N LYS A 16 -14.78 10.82 22.29
CA LYS A 16 -14.86 10.58 23.74
C LYS A 16 -13.81 9.57 24.23
N ILE A 17 -13.62 8.48 23.47
CA ILE A 17 -12.62 7.46 23.75
C ILE A 17 -11.21 8.07 23.67
N LEU A 18 -10.88 8.76 22.57
CA LEU A 18 -9.57 9.42 22.39
C LEU A 18 -9.29 10.44 23.50
N LYS A 19 -10.28 11.24 23.91
CA LYS A 19 -10.14 12.20 25.02
C LYS A 19 -9.82 11.51 26.35
N LYS A 20 -10.39 10.32 26.57
CA LYS A 20 -10.19 9.56 27.82
C LYS A 20 -8.83 8.84 27.87
N TYR A 21 -8.47 8.13 26.82
CA TYR A 21 -7.27 7.29 26.80
C TYR A 21 -6.01 8.02 26.34
N LYS A 22 -6.17 9.06 25.51
CA LYS A 22 -5.08 9.90 24.96
C LYS A 22 -3.95 9.09 24.31
N PRO A 23 -4.26 8.11 23.43
CA PRO A 23 -3.21 7.41 22.72
C PRO A 23 -2.50 8.36 21.75
N ASP A 24 -1.22 8.10 21.45
CA ASP A 24 -0.57 8.75 20.33
C ASP A 24 -1.14 8.24 19.01
N VAL A 25 -1.57 9.15 18.14
CA VAL A 25 -2.18 8.83 16.87
C VAL A 25 -1.20 9.08 15.74
N ILE A 26 -0.94 8.04 14.96
CA ILE A 26 -0.17 8.11 13.73
C ILE A 26 -1.15 7.99 12.57
N GLY A 27 -1.35 9.08 11.83
CA GLY A 27 -2.17 9.10 10.62
C GLY A 27 -1.33 8.86 9.39
N ILE A 28 -1.80 8.02 8.45
CA ILE A 28 -1.11 7.78 7.19
C ILE A 28 -2.06 7.97 6.00
N THR A 29 -1.64 8.80 5.03
CA THR A 29 -2.36 8.99 3.77
C THR A 29 -1.41 9.02 2.57
N GLY A 30 -1.96 8.99 1.36
CA GLY A 30 -1.26 9.03 0.09
C GLY A 30 -2.06 8.36 -1.02
N SER A 31 -1.62 8.49 -2.25
CA SER A 31 -2.19 7.77 -3.40
C SER A 31 -1.79 6.29 -3.38
N VAL A 32 -0.52 6.01 -3.11
CA VAL A 32 0.09 4.66 -3.08
C VAL A 32 0.84 4.47 -1.76
N GLY A 33 0.94 3.22 -1.28
CA GLY A 33 1.81 2.85 -0.15
C GLY A 33 1.19 2.99 1.24
N LYS A 34 -0.04 3.49 1.41
CA LYS A 34 -0.71 3.67 2.71
C LYS A 34 -0.73 2.40 3.57
N THR A 35 -1.26 1.32 3.03
CA THR A 35 -1.44 0.07 3.79
C THR A 35 -0.10 -0.59 4.12
N SER A 36 0.85 -0.62 3.17
CA SER A 36 2.20 -1.12 3.43
C SER A 36 2.93 -0.28 4.47
N GLY A 37 2.79 1.06 4.38
CA GLY A 37 3.33 1.99 5.38
C GLY A 37 2.70 1.79 6.76
N LYS A 38 1.38 1.63 6.85
CA LYS A 38 0.66 1.32 8.08
C LYS A 38 1.20 0.05 8.75
N GLU A 39 1.39 -1.02 7.99
CA GLU A 39 1.90 -2.28 8.52
C GLU A 39 3.36 -2.14 8.99
N ALA A 40 4.23 -1.49 8.22
CA ALA A 40 5.62 -1.27 8.59
C ALA A 40 5.74 -0.37 9.84
N ILE A 41 4.98 0.71 9.92
CA ILE A 41 4.92 1.61 11.08
C ILE A 41 4.48 0.84 12.33
N ALA A 42 3.38 0.10 12.22
CA ALA A 42 2.88 -0.69 13.35
C ALA A 42 3.92 -1.73 13.79
N THR A 43 4.53 -2.46 12.85
CA THR A 43 5.57 -3.47 13.15
C THR A 43 6.76 -2.87 13.88
N VAL A 44 7.23 -1.67 13.47
CA VAL A 44 8.33 -0.98 14.15
C VAL A 44 7.91 -0.52 15.55
N LEU A 45 6.73 0.07 15.69
CA LEU A 45 6.25 0.57 16.99
C LEU A 45 5.90 -0.56 17.97
N GLU A 46 5.41 -1.71 17.49
CA GLU A 46 5.12 -2.91 18.29
C GLU A 46 6.36 -3.49 18.99
N SER A 47 7.58 -3.09 18.57
CA SER A 47 8.81 -3.47 19.27
C SER A 47 8.92 -2.85 20.68
N LYS A 48 8.21 -1.75 20.95
CA LYS A 48 8.35 -0.98 22.18
C LYS A 48 7.02 -0.59 22.84
N PHE A 49 5.92 -0.55 22.07
CA PHE A 49 4.63 -0.01 22.49
C PHE A 49 3.49 -0.98 22.24
N SER A 50 2.40 -0.81 22.98
CA SER A 50 1.11 -1.45 22.63
C SER A 50 0.44 -0.68 21.51
N VAL A 51 0.30 -1.31 20.33
CA VAL A 51 -0.16 -0.68 19.10
C VAL A 51 -1.48 -1.29 18.64
N ARG A 52 -2.40 -0.46 18.17
CA ARG A 52 -3.56 -0.88 17.38
C ARG A 52 -3.52 -0.19 16.03
N LYS A 53 -3.70 -0.95 14.96
CA LYS A 53 -3.74 -0.44 13.59
C LYS A 53 -5.09 -0.67 12.94
N SER A 54 -5.42 0.15 11.93
CA SER A 54 -6.60 -0.07 11.08
C SER A 54 -6.55 -1.45 10.45
N SER A 55 -7.62 -2.23 10.60
CA SER A 55 -7.72 -3.53 9.93
C SER A 55 -8.18 -3.32 8.48
N LYS A 56 -7.61 -4.10 7.55
CA LYS A 56 -7.97 -4.04 6.11
C LYS A 56 -8.09 -2.58 5.59
N ASN A 57 -9.26 -2.24 5.01
CA ASN A 57 -9.58 -0.95 4.40
C ASN A 57 -10.33 -0.01 5.35
N TYR A 58 -10.14 -0.11 6.66
CA TYR A 58 -10.80 0.76 7.63
C TYR A 58 -10.13 2.14 7.66
N ASN A 59 -10.26 2.86 6.55
CA ASN A 59 -9.59 4.14 6.29
C ASN A 59 -10.56 5.31 6.04
N ASN A 60 -11.85 5.13 6.34
CA ASN A 60 -12.92 6.07 6.07
C ASN A 60 -13.70 6.45 7.35
N GLU A 61 -14.80 7.21 7.16
CA GLU A 61 -15.66 7.75 8.21
C GLU A 61 -16.32 6.71 9.15
N ILE A 62 -16.31 5.43 8.76
CA ILE A 62 -16.76 4.31 9.60
C ILE A 62 -15.55 3.54 10.14
N GLY A 63 -14.59 3.25 9.29
CA GLY A 63 -13.46 2.38 9.62
C GLY A 63 -12.54 2.95 10.69
N VAL A 64 -12.22 4.26 10.61
CA VAL A 64 -11.38 4.93 11.61
C VAL A 64 -12.02 4.92 13.01
N PRO A 65 -13.29 5.31 13.20
CA PRO A 65 -13.97 5.15 14.50
C PRO A 65 -14.01 3.70 15.00
N LEU A 66 -14.26 2.72 14.13
CA LEU A 66 -14.27 1.31 14.51
C LEU A 66 -12.89 0.84 15.00
N THR A 67 -11.82 1.29 14.36
CA THR A 67 -10.45 1.01 14.81
C THR A 67 -10.20 1.61 16.20
N ILE A 68 -10.62 2.85 16.45
CA ILE A 68 -10.49 3.51 17.76
C ILE A 68 -11.26 2.74 18.85
N ILE A 69 -12.46 2.24 18.54
CA ILE A 69 -13.26 1.39 19.43
C ILE A 69 -12.62 0.00 19.61
N GLY A 70 -11.76 -0.43 18.67
CA GLY A 70 -11.13 -1.75 18.68
C GLY A 70 -12.04 -2.83 18.11
N VAL A 71 -12.75 -2.54 17.03
CA VAL A 71 -13.61 -3.48 16.30
C VAL A 71 -13.01 -3.78 14.95
N GLU A 72 -12.76 -5.08 14.67
CA GLU A 72 -12.12 -5.53 13.43
C GLU A 72 -13.09 -5.72 12.26
N LYS A 73 -14.39 -5.87 12.54
CA LYS A 73 -15.42 -6.10 11.51
C LYS A 73 -16.61 -5.18 11.71
N THR A 74 -17.02 -4.49 10.65
CA THR A 74 -18.27 -3.74 10.66
C THR A 74 -19.47 -4.68 10.81
N ALA A 75 -20.54 -4.18 11.43
CA ALA A 75 -21.78 -4.94 11.58
C ALA A 75 -22.60 -5.06 10.28
N GLY A 76 -22.22 -4.34 9.22
CA GLY A 76 -22.98 -4.32 7.97
C GLY A 76 -24.44 -3.92 8.21
N LYS A 77 -25.38 -4.81 7.84
CA LYS A 77 -26.84 -4.62 8.04
C LYS A 77 -27.34 -5.17 9.39
N SER A 78 -26.49 -5.77 10.22
CA SER A 78 -26.90 -6.41 11.49
C SER A 78 -27.14 -5.38 12.59
N VAL A 79 -28.36 -5.25 13.04
CA VAL A 79 -28.74 -4.38 14.19
C VAL A 79 -28.04 -4.86 15.48
N PHE A 80 -28.04 -6.15 15.75
CA PHE A 80 -27.32 -6.72 16.90
C PHE A 80 -25.83 -6.46 16.86
N GLY A 81 -25.23 -6.51 15.68
CA GLY A 81 -23.83 -6.16 15.50
C GLY A 81 -23.54 -4.72 15.90
N TRP A 82 -24.39 -3.77 15.52
CA TRP A 82 -24.25 -2.37 15.91
C TRP A 82 -24.49 -2.15 17.41
N ILE A 83 -25.44 -2.85 18.02
CA ILE A 83 -25.65 -2.81 19.49
C ILE A 83 -24.38 -3.26 20.22
N LYS A 84 -23.71 -4.33 19.77
CA LYS A 84 -22.43 -4.79 20.36
C LYS A 84 -21.32 -3.74 20.21
N ILE A 85 -21.22 -3.11 19.04
CA ILE A 85 -20.22 -2.06 18.78
C ILE A 85 -20.46 -0.87 19.71
N PHE A 86 -21.69 -0.38 19.81
CA PHE A 86 -22.03 0.73 20.71
C PHE A 86 -21.85 0.35 22.18
N GLY A 87 -22.23 -0.86 22.59
CA GLY A 87 -22.00 -1.38 23.94
C GLY A 87 -20.51 -1.38 24.29
N LYS A 88 -19.63 -1.85 23.38
CA LYS A 88 -18.19 -1.78 23.55
C LYS A 88 -17.68 -0.35 23.67
N ALA A 89 -18.13 0.54 22.81
CA ALA A 89 -17.74 1.94 22.86
C ALA A 89 -18.14 2.62 24.17
N LEU A 90 -19.37 2.39 24.65
CA LEU A 90 -19.86 2.91 25.92
C LEU A 90 -19.08 2.30 27.10
N SER A 91 -18.79 1.00 27.07
CA SER A 91 -17.92 0.36 28.07
C SER A 91 -16.55 1.04 28.14
N LEU A 92 -15.90 1.34 27.00
CA LEU A 92 -14.65 2.09 26.98
C LEU A 92 -14.79 3.51 27.54
N ILE A 93 -15.94 4.16 27.34
CA ILE A 93 -16.17 5.52 27.86
C ILE A 93 -16.39 5.50 29.38
N PHE A 94 -17.21 4.58 29.89
CA PHE A 94 -17.58 4.58 31.31
C PHE A 94 -16.61 3.77 32.18
N MET A 95 -16.05 2.65 31.70
CA MET A 95 -15.08 1.83 32.39
C MET A 95 -13.68 2.05 31.81
N ARG A 96 -12.63 1.94 32.63
CA ARG A 96 -11.23 2.07 32.17
C ARG A 96 -10.71 0.70 31.75
N ASP A 97 -10.40 0.54 30.48
CA ASP A 97 -9.68 -0.62 29.96
C ASP A 97 -8.17 -0.36 30.08
N LYS A 98 -7.50 -1.15 30.92
CA LYS A 98 -6.03 -1.05 31.13
C LYS A 98 -5.24 -1.50 29.90
N ASN A 99 -5.86 -2.28 29.01
CA ASN A 99 -5.26 -2.84 27.80
C ASN A 99 -5.57 -1.99 26.55
N TYR A 100 -6.14 -0.78 26.74
CA TYR A 100 -6.32 0.12 25.59
C TYR A 100 -4.93 0.53 25.06
N PRO A 101 -4.70 0.50 23.72
CA PRO A 101 -3.37 0.70 23.16
C PRO A 101 -2.81 2.09 23.46
N GLU A 102 -1.49 2.14 23.59
CA GLU A 102 -0.75 3.40 23.75
C GLU A 102 -0.70 4.17 22.44
N MET A 103 -0.70 3.45 21.30
CA MET A 103 -0.60 4.03 19.96
C MET A 103 -1.67 3.51 19.03
N LEU A 104 -2.16 4.40 18.16
CA LEU A 104 -3.09 4.08 17.07
C LEU A 104 -2.46 4.42 15.73
N VAL A 105 -2.31 3.44 14.84
CA VAL A 105 -1.86 3.65 13.47
C VAL A 105 -3.09 3.60 12.54
N LEU A 106 -3.51 4.78 12.07
CA LEU A 106 -4.76 4.96 11.34
C LEU A 106 -4.49 5.26 9.87
N GLU A 107 -4.92 4.38 8.99
CA GLU A 107 -4.97 4.67 7.57
C GLU A 107 -6.11 5.65 7.31
N MET A 108 -5.81 6.78 6.62
CA MET A 108 -6.78 7.83 6.29
C MET A 108 -6.90 7.94 4.77
N GLY A 109 -7.95 7.33 4.23
CA GLY A 109 -8.29 7.38 2.81
C GLY A 109 -8.97 8.68 2.43
N ALA A 110 -8.95 9.00 1.14
CA ALA A 110 -9.71 10.10 0.57
C ALA A 110 -10.25 9.68 -0.79
N ASP A 111 -11.56 9.56 -0.88
CA ASP A 111 -12.28 9.30 -2.12
C ASP A 111 -12.84 10.60 -2.70
N LYS A 112 -13.08 11.60 -1.87
CA LYS A 112 -13.59 12.93 -2.23
C LYS A 112 -12.97 14.04 -1.37
N PRO A 113 -13.03 15.31 -1.82
CA PRO A 113 -12.59 16.45 -1.02
C PRO A 113 -13.29 16.52 0.34
N GLY A 114 -12.50 16.78 1.40
CA GLY A 114 -12.96 16.89 2.78
C GLY A 114 -12.88 15.59 3.59
N ASP A 115 -12.56 14.46 2.99
CA ASP A 115 -12.48 13.18 3.70
C ASP A 115 -11.31 13.16 4.71
N VAL A 116 -10.11 13.60 4.31
CA VAL A 116 -8.95 13.65 5.23
C VAL A 116 -9.21 14.66 6.35
N GLN A 117 -9.79 15.82 6.02
CA GLN A 117 -10.18 16.82 7.02
C GLN A 117 -11.10 16.21 8.09
N TYR A 118 -12.14 15.51 7.66
CA TYR A 118 -13.07 14.84 8.56
C TYR A 118 -12.38 13.84 9.48
N LEU A 119 -11.42 13.06 8.96
CA LEU A 119 -10.71 12.01 9.70
C LEU A 119 -9.73 12.60 10.72
N VAL A 120 -8.96 13.64 10.36
CA VAL A 120 -8.04 14.30 11.29
C VAL A 120 -8.79 15.06 12.39
N GLU A 121 -9.99 15.54 12.11
CA GLU A 121 -10.88 16.15 13.12
C GLU A 121 -11.47 15.11 14.10
N ILE A 122 -11.55 13.83 13.72
CA ILE A 122 -11.90 12.75 14.64
C ILE A 122 -10.70 12.41 15.51
N ALA A 123 -9.54 12.19 14.87
CA ALA A 123 -8.33 11.71 15.50
C ALA A 123 -7.16 12.64 15.16
N GLN A 124 -6.92 13.63 16.03
CA GLN A 124 -5.77 14.52 15.92
C GLN A 124 -4.49 13.72 15.91
N CYS A 125 -3.70 13.82 14.84
CA CYS A 125 -2.47 13.07 14.69
C CYS A 125 -1.32 13.72 15.47
N LYS A 126 -0.51 12.89 16.14
CA LYS A 126 0.80 13.26 16.66
C LYS A 126 1.86 13.16 15.57
N VAL A 127 1.73 12.13 14.70
CA VAL A 127 2.54 11.97 13.49
C VAL A 127 1.65 11.86 12.29
N GLY A 128 1.93 12.64 11.25
CA GLY A 128 1.28 12.59 9.95
C GLY A 128 2.23 12.04 8.89
N VAL A 129 1.85 10.93 8.26
CA VAL A 129 2.66 10.29 7.21
C VAL A 129 2.03 10.54 5.85
N LEU A 130 2.79 11.19 4.95
CA LEU A 130 2.38 11.43 3.57
C LEU A 130 3.27 10.61 2.63
N THR A 131 2.71 9.53 2.06
CA THR A 131 3.50 8.53 1.34
C THR A 131 3.83 8.93 -0.09
N PHE A 132 2.80 9.13 -0.91
CA PHE A 132 2.96 9.43 -2.34
C PHE A 132 1.74 10.17 -2.85
N ILE A 133 1.92 11.15 -3.75
CA ILE A 133 0.86 11.84 -4.48
C ILE A 133 1.03 11.55 -5.96
N SER A 134 0.01 10.95 -6.57
CA SER A 134 -0.03 10.61 -7.98
C SER A 134 -1.45 10.62 -8.52
N HIS A 135 -1.60 10.37 -9.82
CA HIS A 135 -2.88 10.20 -10.48
C HIS A 135 -3.62 8.97 -9.95
N ALA A 136 -4.40 9.16 -8.88
CA ALA A 136 -5.30 8.17 -8.30
C ALA A 136 -6.60 8.89 -7.93
N HIS A 137 -7.75 8.26 -8.19
CA HIS A 137 -9.07 8.86 -7.96
C HIS A 137 -9.28 10.20 -8.73
N THR A 138 -8.63 10.34 -9.90
CA THR A 138 -8.71 11.56 -10.71
C THR A 138 -10.11 11.85 -11.19
N GLU A 139 -10.97 10.87 -11.29
CA GLU A 139 -12.40 11.02 -11.59
C GLU A 139 -13.09 11.97 -10.59
N PHE A 140 -12.77 11.87 -9.30
CA PHE A 140 -13.39 12.67 -8.22
C PHE A 140 -12.65 13.99 -7.95
N PHE A 141 -11.33 13.98 -8.00
CA PHE A 141 -10.51 15.16 -7.70
C PHE A 141 -10.20 16.03 -8.90
N LYS A 142 -10.38 15.53 -10.13
CA LYS A 142 -10.13 16.20 -11.42
C LYS A 142 -8.66 16.54 -11.69
N THR A 143 -7.87 16.94 -10.70
CA THR A 143 -6.45 17.32 -10.87
C THR A 143 -5.58 16.78 -9.75
N ILE A 144 -4.31 16.48 -10.05
CA ILE A 144 -3.33 16.05 -9.07
C ILE A 144 -3.09 17.11 -7.97
N LYS A 145 -3.21 18.42 -8.32
CA LYS A 145 -3.10 19.50 -7.34
C LYS A 145 -4.20 19.43 -6.28
N LYS A 146 -5.43 19.08 -6.66
CA LYS A 146 -6.52 18.88 -5.70
C LYS A 146 -6.31 17.66 -4.83
N ILE A 147 -5.73 16.58 -5.37
CA ILE A 147 -5.33 15.41 -4.59
C ILE A 147 -4.25 15.81 -3.57
N ALA A 148 -3.26 16.61 -3.97
CA ALA A 148 -2.25 17.13 -3.07
C ALA A 148 -2.83 18.02 -1.97
N GLN A 149 -3.76 18.92 -2.31
CA GLN A 149 -4.45 19.79 -1.36
C GLN A 149 -5.23 19.00 -0.30
N GLU A 150 -5.89 17.92 -0.69
CA GLU A 150 -6.61 17.04 0.23
C GLU A 150 -5.64 16.29 1.14
N LYS A 151 -4.64 15.64 0.56
CA LYS A 151 -3.74 14.75 1.33
C LYS A 151 -2.80 15.51 2.26
N ARG A 152 -2.37 16.74 1.90
CA ARG A 152 -1.52 17.57 2.78
C ARG A 152 -2.18 17.92 4.11
N ILE A 153 -3.52 17.82 4.21
CA ILE A 153 -4.27 18.11 5.43
C ILE A 153 -3.72 17.29 6.60
N ILE A 154 -3.28 16.05 6.36
CA ILE A 154 -2.75 15.19 7.42
C ILE A 154 -1.50 15.78 8.11
N ILE A 155 -0.69 16.54 7.39
CA ILE A 155 0.51 17.19 7.94
C ILE A 155 0.25 18.64 8.35
N SER A 156 -0.64 19.36 7.67
CA SER A 156 -0.96 20.75 8.00
C SER A 156 -1.77 20.91 9.30
N HIS A 157 -2.42 19.84 9.76
CA HIS A 157 -3.18 19.81 11.03
C HIS A 157 -2.36 19.30 12.21
N LEU A 158 -1.06 18.99 12.02
CA LEU A 158 -0.19 18.59 13.13
C LEU A 158 0.04 19.75 14.10
N LEU A 159 0.14 19.41 15.37
CA LEU A 159 0.60 20.34 16.39
C LEU A 159 2.11 20.56 16.26
N GLN A 160 2.60 21.65 16.84
CA GLN A 160 4.02 22.02 16.75
C GLN A 160 4.96 20.97 17.37
N ASP A 161 4.50 20.21 18.35
CA ASP A 161 5.22 19.10 19.00
C ASP A 161 5.04 17.75 18.29
N GLY A 162 4.42 17.74 17.11
CA GLY A 162 4.23 16.59 16.25
C GLY A 162 5.34 16.41 15.21
N CYS A 163 5.16 15.42 14.32
CA CYS A 163 6.11 15.15 13.24
C CYS A 163 5.39 14.82 11.92
N ALA A 164 5.84 15.46 10.84
CA ALA A 164 5.47 15.13 9.47
C ALA A 164 6.53 14.20 8.86
N VAL A 165 6.14 12.96 8.55
CA VAL A 165 7.01 11.98 7.89
C VAL A 165 6.63 11.92 6.42
N ILE A 166 7.51 12.39 5.52
CA ILE A 166 7.17 12.64 4.12
C ILE A 166 8.20 12.04 3.15
N ASN A 167 7.68 11.58 2.00
CA ASN A 167 8.49 10.97 0.97
C ASN A 167 9.25 12.04 0.16
N PHE A 168 10.57 12.08 0.30
CA PHE A 168 11.48 13.02 -0.37
C PHE A 168 11.52 12.84 -1.89
N ASP A 169 11.30 11.63 -2.38
CA ASP A 169 11.42 11.32 -3.81
C ASP A 169 10.22 11.79 -4.63
N ASN A 170 9.13 12.18 -3.98
CA ASN A 170 7.91 12.68 -4.64
C ASN A 170 7.79 14.20 -4.50
N GLU A 171 7.96 14.92 -5.60
CA GLU A 171 7.95 16.39 -5.63
C GLU A 171 6.66 16.98 -5.08
N MET A 172 5.50 16.42 -5.45
CA MET A 172 4.19 16.87 -4.97
C MET A 172 4.04 16.71 -3.45
N VAL A 173 4.68 15.70 -2.86
CA VAL A 173 4.74 15.52 -1.40
C VAL A 173 5.66 16.57 -0.77
N MET A 174 6.82 16.82 -1.37
CA MET A 174 7.76 17.83 -0.87
C MET A 174 7.20 19.25 -0.93
N GLU A 175 6.40 19.58 -1.95
CA GLU A 175 5.66 20.85 -2.02
C GLU A 175 4.67 21.04 -0.87
N CYS A 176 4.25 19.97 -0.21
CA CYS A 176 3.37 20.05 0.97
C CYS A 176 4.14 20.36 2.27
N ALA A 177 5.46 20.12 2.35
CA ALA A 177 6.24 20.30 3.56
C ALA A 177 6.10 21.69 4.23
N PRO A 178 6.09 22.83 3.50
CA PRO A 178 5.96 24.15 4.14
C PRO A 178 4.60 24.40 4.80
N THR A 179 3.62 23.51 4.63
CA THR A 179 2.28 23.70 5.22
C THR A 179 2.18 23.26 6.68
N THR A 180 3.19 22.58 7.21
CA THR A 180 3.23 22.17 8.62
C THR A 180 4.15 23.05 9.47
N LYS A 181 3.84 23.15 10.77
CA LYS A 181 4.71 23.75 11.79
C LYS A 181 5.41 22.69 12.64
N ALA A 182 5.08 21.43 12.43
CA ALA A 182 5.70 20.29 13.10
C ALA A 182 7.10 20.00 12.53
N GLU A 183 7.90 19.21 13.26
CA GLU A 183 9.15 18.67 12.73
C GLU A 183 8.91 17.92 11.42
N VAL A 184 9.81 18.06 10.44
CA VAL A 184 9.72 17.35 9.15
C VAL A 184 10.85 16.33 9.07
N MET A 185 10.48 15.05 8.99
CA MET A 185 11.40 13.95 8.69
C MET A 185 11.14 13.44 7.29
N THR A 186 12.17 13.45 6.45
CA THR A 186 12.07 12.98 5.08
C THR A 186 12.66 11.59 4.92
N TYR A 187 12.13 10.81 3.97
CA TYR A 187 12.67 9.50 3.62
C TYR A 187 12.62 9.27 2.10
N GLY A 188 13.55 8.47 1.58
CA GLY A 188 13.61 8.20 0.14
C GLY A 188 14.88 7.48 -0.31
N PHE A 189 15.10 7.47 -1.61
CA PHE A 189 16.31 6.96 -2.27
C PHE A 189 17.25 8.09 -2.70
N LYS A 190 16.68 9.25 -3.06
CA LYS A 190 17.44 10.37 -3.59
C LYS A 190 18.39 10.92 -2.51
N GLU A 191 19.50 11.44 -2.96
CA GLU A 191 20.41 12.21 -2.12
C GLU A 191 19.69 13.43 -1.53
N GLY A 192 19.93 13.71 -0.24
CA GLY A 192 19.19 14.73 0.51
C GLY A 192 18.02 14.21 1.34
N ALA A 193 17.54 12.97 1.12
CA ALA A 193 16.57 12.36 2.01
C ALA A 193 17.15 12.15 3.41
N GLY A 194 16.40 12.49 4.47
CA GLY A 194 16.83 12.34 5.86
C GLY A 194 17.11 10.90 6.24
N LEU A 195 16.19 9.97 5.90
CA LEU A 195 16.43 8.52 5.91
C LEU A 195 16.55 8.06 4.47
N ARG A 196 17.74 7.64 4.07
CA ARG A 196 18.03 7.26 2.69
C ARG A 196 18.25 5.76 2.55
N ALA A 197 17.54 5.11 1.61
CA ALA A 197 17.82 3.73 1.21
C ALA A 197 18.89 3.68 0.13
N THR A 198 19.86 2.76 0.30
CA THR A 198 20.92 2.46 -0.67
C THR A 198 21.17 0.94 -0.73
N ASP A 199 21.99 0.49 -1.67
CA ASP A 199 22.46 -0.90 -1.80
C ASP A 199 21.30 -1.91 -1.78
N VAL A 200 20.31 -1.67 -2.64
CA VAL A 200 19.12 -2.52 -2.74
C VAL A 200 19.42 -3.79 -3.52
N ASN A 201 19.17 -4.95 -2.91
CA ASN A 201 19.40 -6.25 -3.52
C ASN A 201 18.26 -7.22 -3.21
N PHE A 202 17.94 -8.11 -4.13
CA PHE A 202 17.08 -9.26 -3.86
C PHE A 202 17.86 -10.36 -3.15
N ILE A 203 17.28 -10.90 -2.08
CA ILE A 203 17.81 -12.09 -1.42
C ILE A 203 17.22 -13.30 -2.12
N LYS A 204 18.07 -14.23 -2.55
CA LYS A 204 17.67 -15.44 -3.26
C LYS A 204 17.77 -16.66 -2.37
N ASN A 205 16.91 -17.65 -2.60
CA ASN A 205 17.03 -18.98 -2.03
C ASN A 205 18.00 -19.85 -2.85
N ASP A 206 18.20 -21.10 -2.43
CA ASP A 206 19.14 -22.04 -3.05
C ASP A 206 18.82 -22.37 -4.53
N VAL A 207 17.57 -22.18 -4.96
CA VAL A 207 17.14 -22.36 -6.35
C VAL A 207 17.15 -21.07 -7.17
N GLY A 208 17.67 -19.97 -6.60
CA GLY A 208 17.83 -18.69 -7.28
C GLY A 208 16.61 -17.76 -7.24
N TRP A 209 15.49 -18.17 -6.65
CA TRP A 209 14.30 -17.34 -6.52
C TRP A 209 14.44 -16.26 -5.45
N PRO A 210 13.98 -15.03 -5.69
CA PRO A 210 13.94 -14.01 -4.66
C PRO A 210 13.00 -14.45 -3.53
N VAL A 211 13.45 -14.28 -2.29
CA VAL A 211 12.66 -14.54 -1.07
C VAL A 211 12.43 -13.29 -0.26
N GLY A 212 12.99 -12.17 -0.68
CA GLY A 212 12.87 -10.88 -0.03
C GLY A 212 13.82 -9.85 -0.61
N ILE A 213 13.86 -8.70 0.04
CA ILE A 213 14.69 -7.57 -0.34
C ILE A 213 15.53 -7.11 0.86
N ASN A 214 16.82 -6.80 0.62
CA ASN A 214 17.67 -6.13 1.58
C ASN A 214 18.13 -4.78 1.03
N PHE A 215 18.40 -3.87 1.93
CA PHE A 215 18.93 -2.54 1.62
C PHE A 215 19.62 -1.96 2.86
N LYS A 216 20.41 -0.92 2.66
CA LYS A 216 20.99 -0.14 3.75
C LYS A 216 20.20 1.15 3.98
N VAL A 217 20.02 1.53 5.23
CA VAL A 217 19.44 2.83 5.62
C VAL A 217 20.53 3.71 6.16
N LEU A 218 20.72 4.87 5.54
CA LEU A 218 21.62 5.93 5.98
C LEU A 218 20.81 6.98 6.76
N TYR A 219 21.23 7.31 7.98
CA TYR A 219 20.62 8.34 8.81
C TYR A 219 21.66 8.95 9.74
N LYS A 220 21.91 10.27 9.63
CA LYS A 220 22.84 11.03 10.48
C LYS A 220 24.21 10.33 10.65
N GLY A 221 24.78 9.86 9.53
CA GLY A 221 26.08 9.17 9.50
C GLY A 221 26.07 7.68 9.90
N ASN A 222 24.96 7.17 10.41
CA ASN A 222 24.81 5.74 10.71
C ASN A 222 24.30 4.98 9.48
N VAL A 223 24.74 3.72 9.34
CA VAL A 223 24.32 2.80 8.28
C VAL A 223 23.80 1.52 8.92
N VAL A 224 22.54 1.20 8.68
CA VAL A 224 21.90 0.00 9.24
C VAL A 224 21.32 -0.84 8.11
N PRO A 225 21.64 -2.15 8.03
CA PRO A 225 20.99 -3.05 7.07
C PRO A 225 19.56 -3.35 7.48
N VAL A 226 18.67 -3.41 6.50
CA VAL A 226 17.25 -3.76 6.67
C VAL A 226 16.92 -4.90 5.73
N TYR A 227 16.17 -5.86 6.25
CA TYR A 227 15.66 -7.00 5.49
C TYR A 227 14.14 -7.08 5.60
N VAL A 228 13.46 -7.27 4.45
CA VAL A 228 12.02 -7.49 4.38
C VAL A 228 11.75 -8.76 3.59
N GLN A 229 11.07 -9.71 4.22
CA GLN A 229 10.82 -11.04 3.66
C GLN A 229 9.52 -11.10 2.85
N GLY A 230 9.51 -11.95 1.79
CA GLY A 230 8.30 -12.31 1.05
C GLY A 230 7.75 -11.20 0.14
N VAL A 231 8.58 -10.20 -0.18
CA VAL A 231 8.21 -9.08 -1.04
C VAL A 231 9.40 -8.58 -1.83
N VAL A 232 9.14 -8.10 -3.05
CA VAL A 232 10.18 -7.59 -3.97
C VAL A 232 9.75 -6.26 -4.59
N SER A 233 9.61 -5.21 -3.78
CA SER A 233 9.16 -3.93 -4.32
C SER A 233 9.83 -2.73 -3.68
N ARG A 234 10.04 -1.68 -4.49
CA ARG A 234 10.46 -0.37 -3.97
C ARG A 234 9.45 0.20 -2.98
N SER A 235 8.15 -0.12 -3.15
CA SER A 235 7.10 0.32 -2.23
C SER A 235 7.26 -0.27 -0.82
N ALA A 236 7.80 -1.49 -0.69
CA ALA A 236 8.12 -2.08 0.60
C ALA A 236 9.30 -1.37 1.28
N ILE A 237 10.28 -0.89 0.49
CA ILE A 237 11.39 -0.09 1.03
C ILE A 237 10.87 1.26 1.53
N TYR A 238 10.06 1.98 0.74
CA TYR A 238 9.42 3.23 1.19
C TYR A 238 8.58 3.04 2.45
N ALA A 239 7.81 1.94 2.53
CA ALA A 239 7.04 1.60 3.72
C ALA A 239 7.94 1.37 4.94
N SER A 240 9.04 0.65 4.77
CA SER A 240 10.04 0.39 5.81
C SER A 240 10.72 1.68 6.29
N LEU A 241 11.12 2.56 5.37
CA LEU A 241 11.70 3.87 5.70
C LEU A 241 10.72 4.74 6.49
N ALA A 242 9.43 4.78 6.08
CA ALA A 242 8.38 5.49 6.81
C ALA A 242 8.20 4.89 8.21
N GLY A 243 8.22 3.56 8.35
CA GLY A 243 8.17 2.87 9.64
C GLY A 243 9.34 3.25 10.55
N LEU A 244 10.55 3.24 10.01
CA LEU A 244 11.77 3.63 10.77
C LEU A 244 11.74 5.11 11.16
N ALA A 245 11.29 6.01 10.27
CA ALA A 245 11.16 7.44 10.57
C ALA A 245 10.18 7.69 11.72
N VAL A 246 9.01 7.06 11.69
CA VAL A 246 8.04 7.14 12.79
C VAL A 246 8.60 6.51 14.06
N GLY A 247 9.27 5.36 13.96
CA GLY A 247 9.93 4.72 15.10
C GLY A 247 10.96 5.62 15.77
N LEU A 248 11.84 6.27 15.00
CA LEU A 248 12.83 7.22 15.49
C LEU A 248 12.21 8.38 16.25
N PHE A 249 11.10 8.94 15.76
CA PHE A 249 10.39 10.02 16.46
C PHE A 249 9.90 9.58 17.84
N PHE A 250 9.46 8.34 18.00
CA PHE A 250 9.03 7.76 19.27
C PHE A 250 10.16 7.06 20.06
N GLY A 251 11.42 7.22 19.64
CA GLY A 251 12.57 6.69 20.36
C GLY A 251 12.84 5.19 20.19
N VAL A 252 12.33 4.58 19.12
CA VAL A 252 12.79 3.26 18.64
C VAL A 252 14.04 3.51 17.81
N ASN A 253 15.18 2.90 18.16
CA ASN A 253 16.41 3.10 17.38
C ASN A 253 16.38 2.29 16.07
N LEU A 254 17.28 2.64 15.12
CA LEU A 254 17.29 2.02 13.78
C LEU A 254 17.53 0.51 13.81
N VAL A 255 18.34 0.02 14.76
CA VAL A 255 18.64 -1.42 14.85
C VAL A 255 17.42 -2.19 15.32
N GLU A 256 16.75 -1.71 16.38
CA GLU A 256 15.49 -2.29 16.87
C GLU A 256 14.41 -2.26 15.79
N GLY A 257 14.27 -1.12 15.09
CA GLY A 257 13.32 -0.98 13.98
C GLY A 257 13.63 -1.92 12.80
N SER A 258 14.90 -2.08 12.44
CA SER A 258 15.33 -3.02 11.40
C SER A 258 15.03 -4.48 11.80
N GLN A 259 15.31 -4.86 13.04
CA GLN A 259 14.97 -6.19 13.57
C GLN A 259 13.46 -6.44 13.59
N ALA A 260 12.65 -5.42 13.94
CA ALA A 260 11.20 -5.53 13.86
C ALA A 260 10.74 -5.76 12.42
N LEU A 261 11.26 -4.99 11.46
CA LEU A 261 10.90 -5.10 10.04
C LEU A 261 11.24 -6.48 9.43
N SER A 262 12.23 -7.20 9.95
CA SER A 262 12.53 -8.56 9.48
C SER A 262 11.39 -9.56 9.74
N LYS A 263 10.46 -9.23 10.65
CA LYS A 263 9.25 -10.01 10.95
C LYS A 263 8.09 -9.65 10.02
N LEU A 264 8.20 -8.53 9.30
CA LEU A 264 7.17 -8.09 8.35
C LEU A 264 7.08 -9.12 7.20
N ARG A 265 5.88 -9.53 6.86
CA ARG A 265 5.59 -10.44 5.74
C ARG A 265 4.90 -9.68 4.62
N GLY A 266 5.14 -10.12 3.39
CA GLY A 266 4.43 -9.58 2.23
C GLY A 266 2.92 -9.61 2.42
N LEU A 267 2.27 -8.47 2.22
CA LEU A 267 0.81 -8.36 2.29
C LEU A 267 0.17 -9.00 1.06
N PRO A 268 -0.97 -9.69 1.21
CA PRO A 268 -1.71 -10.21 0.07
C PRO A 268 -1.99 -9.11 -0.97
N GLY A 269 -1.72 -9.43 -2.24
CA GLY A 269 -1.96 -8.51 -3.35
C GLY A 269 -1.04 -7.28 -3.41
N ARG A 270 0.12 -7.29 -2.74
CA ARG A 270 1.06 -6.15 -2.72
C ARG A 270 2.49 -6.58 -2.99
N MET A 271 2.76 -6.98 -4.23
CA MET A 271 4.06 -7.49 -4.68
C MET A 271 4.54 -8.66 -3.82
N ARG A 272 3.60 -9.48 -3.32
CA ARG A 272 3.89 -10.65 -2.51
C ARG A 272 4.39 -11.79 -3.38
N LEU A 273 5.45 -12.44 -2.92
CA LEU A 273 5.98 -13.65 -3.55
C LEU A 273 5.18 -14.88 -3.13
N ILE A 274 4.74 -15.67 -4.10
CA ILE A 274 3.97 -16.90 -3.91
C ILE A 274 4.56 -18.00 -4.80
N ASN A 275 4.74 -19.19 -4.26
CA ASN A 275 5.13 -20.35 -5.06
C ASN A 275 3.97 -20.74 -5.98
N GLY A 276 4.23 -20.81 -7.27
CA GLY A 276 3.26 -21.26 -8.26
C GLY A 276 3.37 -22.74 -8.59
N ILE A 277 2.32 -23.27 -9.24
CA ILE A 277 2.37 -24.64 -9.79
C ILE A 277 3.56 -24.80 -10.74
N LYS A 278 3.96 -26.04 -10.99
CA LYS A 278 5.10 -26.38 -11.88
C LYS A 278 6.43 -25.69 -11.49
N GLY A 279 6.60 -25.30 -10.22
CA GLY A 279 7.83 -24.62 -9.76
C GLY A 279 8.04 -23.22 -10.34
N THR A 280 6.96 -22.51 -10.60
CA THR A 280 6.98 -21.09 -11.01
C THR A 280 7.01 -20.17 -9.79
N LEU A 281 7.34 -18.89 -10.01
CA LEU A 281 7.23 -17.84 -9.00
C LEU A 281 6.18 -16.81 -9.42
N ILE A 282 5.24 -16.51 -8.54
CA ILE A 282 4.19 -15.52 -8.74
C ILE A 282 4.50 -14.27 -7.91
N ILE A 283 4.39 -13.10 -8.53
CA ILE A 283 4.35 -11.80 -7.88
C ILE A 283 2.87 -11.37 -7.82
N ASP A 284 2.26 -11.53 -6.65
CA ASP A 284 0.87 -11.13 -6.41
C ASP A 284 0.80 -9.63 -6.09
N ASP A 285 0.32 -8.82 -7.03
CA ASP A 285 0.06 -7.39 -6.86
C ASP A 285 -1.41 -7.04 -7.24
N THR A 286 -2.32 -7.92 -6.84
CA THR A 286 -3.73 -7.92 -7.26
C THR A 286 -4.66 -7.04 -6.43
N TYR A 287 -4.16 -6.39 -5.36
CA TYR A 287 -5.03 -5.61 -4.46
C TYR A 287 -5.60 -4.36 -5.12
N ASN A 288 -4.77 -3.59 -5.84
CA ASN A 288 -5.20 -2.41 -6.60
C ASN A 288 -4.14 -2.05 -7.65
N SER A 289 -4.52 -1.18 -8.61
CA SER A 289 -3.62 -0.72 -9.67
C SER A 289 -3.79 0.76 -9.93
N SER A 290 -2.67 1.48 -9.95
CA SER A 290 -2.53 2.85 -10.46
C SER A 290 -1.37 2.90 -11.44
N PRO A 291 -1.28 3.92 -12.31
CA PRO A 291 -0.23 3.99 -13.33
C PRO A 291 1.20 3.84 -12.78
N GLU A 292 1.54 4.59 -11.74
CA GLU A 292 2.87 4.54 -11.12
C GLU A 292 3.15 3.21 -10.44
N ALA A 293 2.14 2.65 -9.75
CA ALA A 293 2.29 1.34 -9.11
C ALA A 293 2.43 0.22 -10.16
N ALA A 294 1.74 0.32 -11.30
CA ALA A 294 1.85 -0.63 -12.39
C ALA A 294 3.23 -0.55 -13.06
N LYS A 295 3.70 0.66 -13.38
CA LYS A 295 5.06 0.89 -13.92
C LYS A 295 6.12 0.30 -12.99
N SER A 296 6.04 0.58 -11.69
CA SER A 296 6.99 0.07 -10.69
C SER A 296 6.97 -1.46 -10.56
N ALA A 297 5.80 -2.09 -10.64
CA ALA A 297 5.67 -3.55 -10.60
C ALA A 297 6.29 -4.22 -11.83
N ILE A 298 6.06 -3.66 -13.01
CA ILE A 298 6.64 -4.13 -14.28
C ILE A 298 8.16 -3.99 -14.25
N ASP A 299 8.71 -2.83 -13.82
CA ASP A 299 10.14 -2.60 -13.68
C ASP A 299 10.79 -3.61 -12.72
N THR A 300 10.16 -3.84 -11.58
CA THR A 300 10.64 -4.81 -10.60
C THR A 300 10.66 -6.23 -11.18
N THR A 301 9.62 -6.60 -11.92
CA THR A 301 9.53 -7.93 -12.55
C THR A 301 10.60 -8.13 -13.61
N ALA A 302 10.89 -7.11 -14.41
CA ALA A 302 11.97 -7.15 -15.42
C ALA A 302 13.37 -7.26 -14.79
N GLN A 303 13.59 -6.67 -13.60
CA GLN A 303 14.86 -6.71 -12.88
C GLN A 303 15.15 -8.05 -12.16
N ILE A 304 14.13 -8.89 -11.93
CA ILE A 304 14.34 -10.19 -11.30
C ILE A 304 15.00 -11.13 -12.32
N GLU A 305 16.18 -11.63 -11.99
CA GLU A 305 16.87 -12.64 -12.82
C GLU A 305 16.08 -13.95 -12.80
N ILE A 306 15.93 -14.56 -13.96
CA ILE A 306 15.32 -15.87 -14.17
C ILE A 306 16.32 -16.81 -14.84
N ASN A 307 16.12 -18.10 -14.70
CA ASN A 307 17.00 -19.10 -15.32
C ASN A 307 16.93 -19.05 -16.86
N VAL A 308 18.00 -19.46 -17.52
CA VAL A 308 18.04 -19.57 -18.99
C VAL A 308 16.93 -20.50 -19.46
N GLY A 309 16.13 -20.04 -20.42
CA GLY A 309 14.97 -20.75 -20.97
C GLY A 309 13.67 -20.54 -20.22
N SER A 310 13.68 -19.94 -19.04
CA SER A 310 12.49 -19.48 -18.32
C SER A 310 11.94 -18.20 -18.92
N LYS A 311 10.67 -17.88 -18.65
CA LYS A 311 9.94 -16.74 -19.23
C LYS A 311 9.32 -15.85 -18.19
N ARG A 312 9.19 -14.56 -18.54
CA ARG A 312 8.48 -13.54 -17.76
C ARG A 312 7.10 -13.31 -18.34
N PHE A 313 6.09 -13.54 -17.51
CA PHE A 313 4.69 -13.27 -17.81
C PHE A 313 4.22 -12.03 -17.05
N VAL A 314 3.57 -11.11 -17.73
CA VAL A 314 2.91 -9.95 -17.14
C VAL A 314 1.42 -10.06 -17.41
N VAL A 315 0.62 -10.20 -16.34
CA VAL A 315 -0.85 -10.35 -16.38
C VAL A 315 -1.48 -9.10 -15.80
N MET A 316 -2.10 -8.28 -16.66
CA MET A 316 -2.62 -6.98 -16.30
C MET A 316 -4.14 -6.92 -16.43
N GLY A 317 -4.83 -6.67 -15.33
CA GLY A 317 -6.21 -6.17 -15.32
C GLY A 317 -6.26 -4.66 -15.51
N GLY A 318 -7.43 -4.14 -15.88
CA GLY A 318 -7.63 -2.70 -16.05
C GLY A 318 -7.35 -1.90 -14.78
N MET A 319 -6.84 -0.67 -14.97
CA MET A 319 -6.78 0.37 -13.95
C MET A 319 -8.07 1.18 -14.00
N LEU A 320 -8.75 1.33 -12.88
CA LEU A 320 -10.03 2.02 -12.78
C LEU A 320 -9.89 3.43 -12.17
N GLU A 321 -10.96 4.22 -12.24
CA GLU A 321 -11.06 5.58 -11.68
C GLU A 321 -10.09 6.59 -12.30
N LEU A 322 -9.67 6.36 -13.57
CA LEU A 322 -8.77 7.25 -14.30
C LEU A 322 -9.50 8.29 -15.17
N GLY A 323 -10.83 8.15 -15.32
CA GLY A 323 -11.65 9.08 -16.12
C GLY A 323 -11.21 9.14 -17.57
N SER A 324 -11.06 10.34 -18.11
CA SER A 324 -10.62 10.58 -19.51
C SER A 324 -9.22 10.06 -19.83
N GLU A 325 -8.37 9.88 -18.83
CA GLU A 325 -6.99 9.42 -19.02
C GLU A 325 -6.86 7.89 -19.13
N THR A 326 -7.97 7.17 -19.04
CA THR A 326 -7.96 5.69 -19.01
C THR A 326 -7.18 5.10 -20.18
N GLU A 327 -7.48 5.49 -21.41
CA GLU A 327 -6.80 4.96 -22.59
C GLU A 327 -5.31 5.31 -22.59
N ASN A 328 -4.97 6.58 -22.43
CA ASN A 328 -3.58 7.07 -22.49
C ASN A 328 -2.69 6.34 -21.48
N LEU A 329 -3.13 6.26 -20.23
CA LEU A 329 -2.35 5.66 -19.14
C LEU A 329 -2.20 4.13 -19.30
N HIS A 330 -3.18 3.45 -19.89
CA HIS A 330 -3.03 2.04 -20.25
C HIS A 330 -2.07 1.85 -21.42
N ARG A 331 -2.13 2.70 -22.44
CA ARG A 331 -1.20 2.66 -23.59
C ARG A 331 0.25 2.87 -23.14
N GLU A 332 0.51 3.81 -22.22
CA GLU A 332 1.85 4.01 -21.65
C GLU A 332 2.43 2.71 -21.05
N LEU A 333 1.59 1.91 -20.36
CA LEU A 333 2.04 0.62 -19.84
C LEU A 333 2.36 -0.39 -20.95
N GLY A 334 1.58 -0.37 -22.04
CA GLY A 334 1.85 -1.23 -23.20
C GLY A 334 3.20 -0.91 -23.85
N PHE A 335 3.49 0.34 -24.10
CA PHE A 335 4.79 0.79 -24.61
C PHE A 335 5.93 0.37 -23.69
N LYS A 336 5.77 0.61 -22.37
CA LYS A 336 6.77 0.22 -21.37
C LYS A 336 7.02 -1.30 -21.34
N ILE A 337 5.99 -2.12 -21.44
CA ILE A 337 6.12 -3.59 -21.47
C ILE A 337 6.90 -4.05 -22.68
N ALA A 338 6.66 -3.44 -23.85
CA ALA A 338 7.35 -3.77 -25.08
C ALA A 338 8.85 -3.39 -25.07
N GLU A 339 9.22 -2.34 -24.31
CA GLU A 339 10.62 -1.91 -24.12
C GLU A 339 11.42 -2.83 -23.19
N LEU A 340 10.74 -3.67 -22.40
CA LEU A 340 11.35 -4.52 -21.39
C LEU A 340 11.40 -5.99 -21.86
N GLU A 341 12.29 -6.78 -21.25
CA GLU A 341 12.41 -8.22 -21.53
C GLU A 341 11.24 -9.03 -20.94
N ILE A 342 10.00 -8.74 -21.41
CA ILE A 342 8.78 -9.46 -21.04
C ILE A 342 8.43 -10.42 -22.19
N ASP A 343 8.34 -11.71 -21.86
CA ASP A 343 8.07 -12.75 -22.86
C ASP A 343 6.61 -12.85 -23.25
N TYR A 344 5.69 -12.71 -22.30
CA TYR A 344 4.25 -12.80 -22.51
C TYR A 344 3.49 -11.68 -21.78
N LEU A 345 2.58 -11.04 -22.53
CA LEU A 345 1.62 -10.09 -21.99
C LEU A 345 0.22 -10.70 -22.05
N ILE A 346 -0.46 -10.75 -20.92
CA ILE A 346 -1.85 -11.18 -20.80
C ILE A 346 -2.65 -10.02 -20.23
N THR A 347 -3.71 -9.61 -20.92
CA THR A 347 -4.57 -8.52 -20.47
C THR A 347 -5.99 -9.03 -20.19
N VAL A 348 -6.63 -8.47 -19.15
CA VAL A 348 -7.95 -8.88 -18.69
C VAL A 348 -8.88 -7.67 -18.60
N GLY A 349 -10.00 -7.73 -19.30
CA GLY A 349 -11.05 -6.72 -19.32
C GLY A 349 -10.84 -5.61 -20.37
N GLU A 350 -11.87 -4.78 -20.57
CA GLU A 350 -11.93 -3.81 -21.68
C GLU A 350 -10.82 -2.77 -21.63
N ALA A 351 -10.62 -2.12 -20.48
CA ALA A 351 -9.58 -1.07 -20.35
C ALA A 351 -8.16 -1.63 -20.57
N ALA A 352 -7.89 -2.87 -20.15
CA ALA A 352 -6.58 -3.48 -20.34
C ALA A 352 -6.26 -3.84 -21.81
N LYS A 353 -7.23 -3.84 -22.71
CA LYS A 353 -6.99 -4.01 -24.16
C LYS A 353 -6.07 -2.93 -24.72
N HIS A 354 -6.15 -1.70 -24.18
CA HIS A 354 -5.28 -0.61 -24.61
C HIS A 354 -3.80 -0.90 -24.32
N ILE A 355 -3.49 -1.66 -23.24
CA ILE A 355 -2.13 -2.13 -22.95
C ILE A 355 -1.65 -3.07 -24.07
N ALA A 356 -2.48 -4.08 -24.40
CA ALA A 356 -2.15 -5.06 -25.44
C ALA A 356 -1.94 -4.42 -26.81
N HIS A 357 -2.84 -3.51 -27.20
CA HIS A 357 -2.74 -2.80 -28.48
C HIS A 357 -1.47 -1.95 -28.55
N ALA A 358 -1.16 -1.19 -27.51
CA ALA A 358 0.04 -0.36 -27.49
C ALA A 358 1.34 -1.20 -27.46
N ALA A 359 1.35 -2.35 -26.77
CA ALA A 359 2.50 -3.25 -26.80
C ALA A 359 2.73 -3.84 -28.22
N LYS A 360 1.63 -4.22 -28.93
CA LYS A 360 1.71 -4.65 -30.33
C LYS A 360 2.21 -3.53 -31.24
N GLU A 361 1.72 -2.30 -31.09
CA GLU A 361 2.18 -1.13 -31.86
C GLU A 361 3.68 -0.84 -31.62
N ALA A 362 4.17 -1.08 -30.40
CA ALA A 362 5.58 -0.94 -30.03
C ALA A 362 6.46 -2.12 -30.52
N GLY A 363 5.90 -3.10 -31.25
CA GLY A 363 6.64 -4.19 -31.88
C GLY A 363 6.66 -5.50 -31.09
N MET A 364 5.91 -5.64 -30.00
CA MET A 364 5.77 -6.93 -29.33
C MET A 364 5.01 -7.91 -30.25
N ASP A 365 5.57 -9.12 -30.41
CA ASP A 365 4.96 -10.17 -31.25
C ASP A 365 3.56 -10.53 -30.75
N GLU A 366 2.58 -10.52 -31.65
CA GLU A 366 1.17 -10.82 -31.33
C GLU A 366 0.98 -12.23 -30.75
N HIS A 367 1.83 -13.21 -31.08
CA HIS A 367 1.80 -14.55 -30.48
C HIS A 367 2.23 -14.56 -29.00
N ARG A 368 2.79 -13.47 -28.50
CA ARG A 368 3.15 -13.25 -27.10
C ARG A 368 2.10 -12.43 -26.34
N ILE A 369 1.03 -12.01 -27.02
CA ILE A 369 -0.04 -11.20 -26.43
C ILE A 369 -1.32 -12.02 -26.38
N ALA A 370 -1.98 -12.06 -25.23
CA ALA A 370 -3.29 -12.69 -25.07
C ALA A 370 -4.26 -11.73 -24.38
N ILE A 371 -5.49 -11.64 -24.85
CA ILE A 371 -6.54 -10.75 -24.35
C ILE A 371 -7.72 -11.59 -23.88
N PHE A 372 -8.12 -11.44 -22.63
CA PHE A 372 -9.24 -12.15 -22.03
C PHE A 372 -10.29 -11.22 -21.45
N PRO A 373 -11.58 -11.60 -21.52
CA PRO A 373 -12.65 -10.78 -20.92
C PRO A 373 -12.69 -10.91 -19.39
N LYS A 374 -12.22 -12.04 -18.82
CA LYS A 374 -12.35 -12.38 -17.39
C LYS A 374 -11.09 -13.04 -16.85
N ALA A 375 -10.86 -12.85 -15.53
CA ALA A 375 -9.71 -13.39 -14.82
C ALA A 375 -9.64 -14.92 -14.81
N GLU A 376 -10.81 -15.60 -14.72
CA GLU A 376 -10.89 -17.04 -14.68
C GLU A 376 -10.32 -17.67 -15.96
N VAL A 377 -10.67 -17.11 -17.14
CA VAL A 377 -10.19 -17.60 -18.42
C VAL A 377 -8.68 -17.39 -18.58
N ALA A 378 -8.17 -16.24 -18.12
CA ALA A 378 -6.75 -15.95 -18.12
C ALA A 378 -5.96 -16.90 -17.20
N GLY A 379 -6.52 -17.25 -16.03
CA GLY A 379 -5.92 -18.21 -15.10
C GLY A 379 -5.78 -19.60 -15.72
N THR A 380 -6.86 -20.12 -16.32
CA THR A 380 -6.83 -21.43 -17.01
C THR A 380 -5.82 -21.44 -18.17
N PHE A 381 -5.78 -20.38 -18.98
CA PHE A 381 -4.79 -20.26 -20.05
C PHE A 381 -3.35 -20.31 -19.52
N LEU A 382 -3.08 -19.64 -18.40
CA LEU A 382 -1.76 -19.63 -17.77
C LEU A 382 -1.33 -21.03 -17.29
N GLN A 383 -2.25 -21.81 -16.70
CA GLN A 383 -1.94 -23.18 -16.27
C GLN A 383 -1.31 -24.02 -17.37
N ASP A 384 -1.83 -23.91 -18.60
CA ASP A 384 -1.33 -24.66 -19.74
C ASP A 384 -0.01 -24.07 -20.28
N LYS A 385 0.15 -22.75 -20.21
CA LYS A 385 1.25 -22.02 -20.86
C LYS A 385 2.54 -22.01 -20.06
N ILE A 386 2.45 -21.89 -18.71
CA ILE A 386 3.60 -21.73 -17.82
C ILE A 386 4.39 -23.03 -17.63
N LYS A 387 5.69 -22.88 -17.45
CA LYS A 387 6.66 -23.96 -17.25
C LYS A 387 7.52 -23.71 -16.02
N THR A 388 8.25 -24.73 -15.61
CA THR A 388 9.19 -24.65 -14.49
C THR A 388 10.19 -23.50 -14.68
N GLY A 389 10.33 -22.68 -13.64
CA GLY A 389 11.26 -21.55 -13.65
C GLY A 389 10.67 -20.25 -14.18
N ASP A 390 9.43 -20.22 -14.64
CA ASP A 390 8.78 -19.00 -15.13
C ASP A 390 8.41 -18.05 -13.98
N LEU A 391 8.48 -16.75 -14.26
CA LEU A 391 8.09 -15.65 -13.36
C LEU A 391 6.81 -15.00 -13.85
N ILE A 392 5.82 -14.85 -12.97
CA ILE A 392 4.50 -14.32 -13.32
C ILE A 392 4.16 -13.13 -12.43
N LEU A 393 4.00 -11.92 -13.00
CA LEU A 393 3.38 -10.78 -12.33
C LEU A 393 1.86 -10.81 -12.59
N VAL A 394 1.06 -10.70 -11.54
CA VAL A 394 -0.40 -10.53 -11.66
C VAL A 394 -0.81 -9.24 -10.97
N LYS A 395 -1.43 -8.31 -11.73
CA LYS A 395 -1.83 -6.99 -11.21
C LYS A 395 -3.13 -6.49 -11.85
N GLY A 396 -3.92 -5.72 -11.09
CA GLY A 396 -5.12 -5.03 -11.55
C GLY A 396 -5.84 -4.29 -10.45
N SER A 397 -6.83 -3.48 -10.80
CA SER A 397 -7.70 -2.84 -9.81
C SER A 397 -8.54 -3.88 -9.06
N GLN A 398 -8.91 -3.60 -7.82
CA GLN A 398 -9.57 -4.55 -6.90
C GLN A 398 -10.83 -5.20 -7.51
N SER A 399 -11.65 -4.42 -8.19
CA SER A 399 -12.89 -4.94 -8.83
C SER A 399 -12.64 -5.83 -10.04
N MET A 400 -11.42 -5.84 -10.60
CA MET A 400 -11.03 -6.78 -11.66
C MET A 400 -10.80 -8.19 -11.12
N ARG A 401 -10.72 -8.35 -9.80
CA ARG A 401 -10.58 -9.63 -9.09
C ARG A 401 -9.43 -10.49 -9.61
N MET A 402 -8.30 -9.84 -9.92
CA MET A 402 -7.13 -10.53 -10.47
C MET A 402 -6.52 -11.57 -9.51
N GLU A 403 -6.91 -11.58 -8.23
CA GLU A 403 -6.57 -12.63 -7.27
C GLU A 403 -7.10 -14.03 -7.69
N ILE A 404 -8.09 -14.08 -8.60
CA ILE A 404 -8.58 -15.33 -9.17
C ILE A 404 -7.49 -15.97 -10.03
N VAL A 405 -6.77 -15.19 -10.84
CA VAL A 405 -5.62 -15.70 -11.62
C VAL A 405 -4.56 -16.28 -10.70
N VAL A 406 -4.23 -15.58 -9.60
CA VAL A 406 -3.23 -16.06 -8.62
C VAL A 406 -3.68 -17.39 -8.01
N LYS A 407 -4.95 -17.50 -7.61
CA LYS A 407 -5.50 -18.74 -7.01
C LYS A 407 -5.46 -19.92 -7.96
N GLU A 408 -5.60 -19.67 -9.27
CA GLU A 408 -5.59 -20.71 -10.30
C GLU A 408 -4.20 -21.32 -10.53
N ILE A 409 -3.14 -20.52 -10.29
CA ILE A 409 -1.77 -20.95 -10.59
C ILE A 409 -0.86 -21.07 -9.35
N MET A 410 -1.35 -20.81 -8.13
CA MET A 410 -0.56 -21.01 -6.91
C MET A 410 -0.45 -22.49 -6.54
N ALA A 411 0.69 -22.91 -5.96
CA ALA A 411 0.96 -24.29 -5.60
C ALA A 411 0.13 -24.77 -4.41
N GLU A 412 -0.09 -23.88 -3.44
CA GLU A 412 -0.86 -24.19 -2.22
C GLU A 412 -1.92 -23.11 -1.98
N PRO A 413 -3.13 -23.46 -1.56
CA PRO A 413 -4.15 -22.48 -1.18
C PRO A 413 -3.66 -21.55 -0.05
N LEU A 414 -3.96 -20.25 -0.17
CA LEU A 414 -3.61 -19.22 0.82
C LEU A 414 -4.53 -19.25 2.05
#